data_48f37c51f36c605cfa1bc34485bc2aa8
#
_entry.id   48f37c51f36c605cfa1bc34485bc2aa8
#
_cell.length_a   1.000
_cell.length_b   1.000
_cell.length_c   1.000
_cell.angle_alpha   90.00
_cell.angle_beta   90.00
_cell.angle_gamma   90.00
#
_symmetry.space_group_name_H-M   'P 1'
#
loop_
_entity.id
_entity.type
_entity.pdbx_description
1 polymer ?
#
loop_
_entity_poly.entity_id
_entity_poly.type
_entity_poly.pdbx_seq_one_letter_code
_entity_poly.pdbx_strand_id
1 'polypeptide(L)'
;MTENNLSEDSMVEVRCYFVRHKNALAVRANFSPIYMDHYLHLLENQIKLEQENDQKLKDALAGCALHLASRPWGEVSAWTIHFADPLINIFVTGNSNERNLIGRVFTEDIRDDQKNLFIAQINNFPKEPRRSVIQFDPNNSMFKIIENYYLQSEQRLARFFNYSEEEFVFISAQPDCDEEWLSSLSDSKIKTLDKDEDLSLLEKRYYHYHCGCTKERILRALMNAKKEEVFGEEESISIECPRCAKRIPITVREFEEMKEAN
;
A
#
# COMPACT_ATOMS: atom_id res chain seq x y z
N MET A 1 26.27 -1.88 -8.88
CA MET A 1 25.09 -2.77 -8.67
C MET A 1 25.34 -3.52 -7.38
N THR A 2 24.93 -3.00 -6.26
CA THR A 2 24.92 -3.72 -4.99
C THR A 2 23.54 -4.36 -4.87
N GLU A 3 23.45 -5.66 -5.15
CA GLU A 3 22.32 -6.48 -4.74
C GLU A 3 22.24 -6.37 -3.21
N ASN A 4 21.27 -5.62 -2.72
CA ASN A 4 20.85 -5.71 -1.34
C ASN A 4 20.28 -7.13 -1.17
N ASN A 5 21.08 -8.05 -0.63
CA ASN A 5 20.61 -9.29 -0.06
C ASN A 5 19.73 -8.96 1.14
N LEU A 6 18.47 -8.58 0.88
CA LEU A 6 17.45 -8.56 1.91
C LEU A 6 17.29 -10.01 2.38
N SER A 7 17.47 -10.25 3.66
CA SER A 7 17.25 -11.57 4.24
C SER A 7 15.79 -11.98 3.96
N GLU A 8 15.54 -13.24 3.64
CA GLU A 8 14.17 -13.76 3.42
C GLU A 8 13.29 -13.52 4.66
N ASP A 9 13.88 -13.35 5.84
CA ASP A 9 13.21 -13.08 7.10
C ASP A 9 12.54 -11.68 7.19
N SER A 10 12.90 -10.74 6.30
CA SER A 10 12.30 -9.39 6.23
C SER A 10 11.14 -9.27 5.23
N MET A 11 10.76 -10.36 4.55
CA MET A 11 9.69 -10.36 3.58
C MET A 11 8.43 -11.01 4.12
N VAL A 12 7.27 -10.44 3.76
CA VAL A 12 5.97 -11.08 3.97
C VAL A 12 5.69 -12.03 2.82
N GLU A 13 5.50 -13.31 3.14
CA GLU A 13 4.97 -14.30 2.19
C GLU A 13 3.43 -14.18 2.16
N VAL A 14 2.91 -13.81 1.00
CA VAL A 14 1.46 -13.74 0.72
C VAL A 14 1.07 -14.95 -0.10
N ARG A 15 0.20 -15.79 0.43
CA ARG A 15 -0.30 -17.00 -0.23
C ARG A 15 -1.66 -16.74 -0.86
N CYS A 16 -1.81 -17.06 -2.13
CA CYS A 16 -3.06 -16.96 -2.87
C CYS A 16 -3.60 -18.36 -3.17
N TYR A 17 -4.84 -18.62 -2.75
CA TYR A 17 -5.54 -19.88 -2.95
C TYR A 17 -6.79 -19.65 -3.79
N PHE A 18 -7.16 -20.64 -4.58
CA PHE A 18 -8.50 -20.75 -5.14
C PHE A 18 -9.34 -21.63 -4.23
N VAL A 19 -10.50 -21.11 -3.80
CA VAL A 19 -11.48 -21.87 -3.02
C VAL A 19 -12.37 -22.60 -4.03
N ARG A 20 -12.14 -23.92 -4.18
CA ARG A 20 -12.87 -24.74 -5.14
C ARG A 20 -14.35 -24.82 -4.77
N HIS A 21 -15.20 -24.97 -5.77
CA HIS A 21 -16.66 -25.01 -5.63
C HIS A 21 -17.31 -23.75 -5.04
N LYS A 22 -16.51 -22.76 -4.65
CA LYS A 22 -16.97 -21.44 -4.20
C LYS A 22 -16.64 -20.32 -5.16
N ASN A 23 -15.78 -20.59 -6.15
CA ASN A 23 -15.30 -19.62 -7.14
C ASN A 23 -14.84 -18.31 -6.48
N ALA A 24 -13.94 -18.43 -5.52
CA ALA A 24 -13.36 -17.29 -4.80
C ALA A 24 -11.83 -17.40 -4.71
N LEU A 25 -11.15 -16.27 -4.62
CA LEU A 25 -9.73 -16.21 -4.25
C LEU A 25 -9.62 -15.92 -2.77
N ALA A 26 -8.85 -16.70 -2.04
CA ALA A 26 -8.47 -16.45 -0.67
C ALA A 26 -6.98 -16.10 -0.60
N VAL A 27 -6.66 -14.92 -0.09
CA VAL A 27 -5.29 -14.42 0.02
C VAL A 27 -4.98 -14.23 1.49
N ARG A 28 -3.88 -14.80 1.98
CA ARG A 28 -3.51 -14.81 3.40
C ARG A 28 -2.05 -14.42 3.60
N ALA A 29 -1.78 -13.61 4.62
CA ALA A 29 -0.43 -13.25 5.03
C ALA A 29 -0.37 -12.84 6.50
N ASN A 30 0.80 -13.07 7.13
CA ASN A 30 1.20 -12.46 8.40
C ASN A 30 2.06 -11.24 8.11
N PHE A 31 1.68 -10.08 8.65
CA PHE A 31 2.32 -8.78 8.35
C PHE A 31 3.36 -8.34 9.38
N SER A 32 3.66 -9.15 10.40
CA SER A 32 4.68 -8.83 11.42
C SER A 32 6.01 -8.34 10.81
N PRO A 33 6.56 -8.95 9.74
CA PRO A 33 7.81 -8.47 9.15
C PRO A 33 7.69 -7.04 8.58
N ILE A 34 6.63 -6.74 7.81
CA ILE A 34 6.40 -5.40 7.26
C ILE A 34 6.16 -4.37 8.38
N TYR A 35 5.45 -4.73 9.44
CA TYR A 35 5.19 -3.84 10.56
C TYR A 35 6.45 -3.56 11.38
N MET A 36 7.35 -4.54 11.50
CA MET A 36 8.66 -4.34 12.10
C MET A 36 9.53 -3.38 11.27
N ASP A 37 9.61 -3.60 9.96
CA ASP A 37 10.38 -2.72 9.06
C ASP A 37 9.79 -1.31 9.01
N HIS A 38 8.46 -1.18 9.03
CA HIS A 38 7.79 0.11 9.17
C HIS A 38 8.18 0.81 10.47
N TYR A 39 8.14 0.12 11.60
CA TYR A 39 8.55 0.66 12.88
C TYR A 39 10.02 1.12 12.87
N LEU A 40 10.92 0.31 12.34
CA LEU A 40 12.34 0.67 12.20
C LEU A 40 12.52 1.89 11.31
N HIS A 41 11.77 1.98 10.19
CA HIS A 41 11.78 3.14 9.32
C HIS A 41 11.35 4.42 10.03
N LEU A 42 10.31 4.36 10.87
CA LEU A 42 9.86 5.50 11.66
C LEU A 42 10.96 5.95 12.65
N LEU A 43 11.59 5.01 13.34
CA LEU A 43 12.67 5.29 14.29
C LEU A 43 13.89 5.93 13.62
N GLU A 44 14.39 5.31 12.54
CA GLU A 44 15.58 5.76 11.82
C GLU A 44 15.41 7.16 11.22
N ASN A 45 14.20 7.49 10.79
CA ASN A 45 13.91 8.79 10.18
C ASN A 45 13.25 9.79 11.14
N GLN A 46 13.14 9.44 12.43
CA GLN A 46 12.57 10.29 13.49
C GLN A 46 11.14 10.77 13.15
N ILE A 47 10.36 9.92 12.48
CA ILE A 47 8.98 10.19 12.12
C ILE A 47 8.09 9.80 13.30
N LYS A 48 7.25 10.73 13.74
CA LYS A 48 6.29 10.50 14.83
C LYS A 48 4.89 10.35 14.23
N LEU A 49 4.23 9.26 14.55
CA LEU A 49 2.83 9.03 14.21
C LEU A 49 2.02 8.82 15.50
N GLU A 50 0.81 9.33 15.52
CA GLU A 50 -0.17 8.98 16.52
C GLU A 50 -0.58 7.51 16.35
N GLN A 51 -0.86 6.82 17.44
CA GLN A 51 -1.17 5.38 17.44
C GLN A 51 -2.32 5.02 16.49
N GLU A 52 -3.36 5.83 16.45
CA GLU A 52 -4.51 5.61 15.58
C GLU A 52 -4.13 5.71 14.10
N ASN A 53 -3.31 6.71 13.74
CA ASN A 53 -2.83 6.90 12.37
C ASN A 53 -1.85 5.80 11.94
N ASP A 54 -1.00 5.34 12.87
CA ASP A 54 -0.11 4.20 12.65
C ASP A 54 -0.91 2.93 12.35
N GLN A 55 -1.95 2.65 13.14
CA GLN A 55 -2.81 1.49 12.91
C GLN A 55 -3.56 1.58 11.56
N LYS A 56 -4.11 2.74 11.22
CA LYS A 56 -4.76 2.95 9.90
C LYS A 56 -3.79 2.71 8.75
N LEU A 57 -2.52 3.17 8.88
CA LEU A 57 -1.49 2.93 7.88
C LEU A 57 -1.12 1.45 7.76
N LYS A 58 -0.96 0.74 8.88
CA LYS A 58 -0.70 -0.70 8.92
C LYS A 58 -1.81 -1.49 8.22
N ASP A 59 -3.06 -1.19 8.54
CA ASP A 59 -4.22 -1.84 7.90
C ASP A 59 -4.28 -1.55 6.39
N ALA A 60 -3.95 -0.32 5.98
CA ALA A 60 -3.90 0.06 4.56
C ALA A 60 -2.76 -0.67 3.83
N LEU A 61 -1.59 -0.83 4.45
CA LEU A 61 -0.46 -1.60 3.91
C LEU A 61 -0.85 -3.08 3.72
N ALA A 62 -1.44 -3.69 4.75
CA ALA A 62 -1.92 -5.07 4.69
C ALA A 62 -2.97 -5.24 3.57
N GLY A 63 -3.97 -4.36 3.54
CA GLY A 63 -4.99 -4.37 2.50
C GLY A 63 -4.43 -4.23 1.09
N CYS A 64 -3.44 -3.34 0.89
CA CYS A 64 -2.79 -3.13 -0.40
C CYS A 64 -1.99 -4.36 -0.85
N ALA A 65 -1.25 -5.01 0.05
CA ALA A 65 -0.49 -6.22 -0.27
C ALA A 65 -1.42 -7.40 -0.65
N LEU A 66 -2.50 -7.61 0.11
CA LEU A 66 -3.49 -8.64 -0.16
C LEU A 66 -4.24 -8.37 -1.48
N HIS A 67 -4.58 -7.09 -1.74
CA HIS A 67 -5.13 -6.67 -3.02
C HIS A 67 -4.19 -7.01 -4.17
N LEU A 68 -2.93 -6.58 -4.12
CA LEU A 68 -1.94 -6.84 -5.16
C LEU A 68 -1.75 -8.33 -5.41
N ALA A 69 -1.74 -9.15 -4.35
CA ALA A 69 -1.58 -10.59 -4.49
C ALA A 69 -2.81 -11.29 -5.12
N SER A 70 -3.98 -10.66 -5.06
CA SER A 70 -5.20 -11.12 -5.74
C SER A 70 -5.31 -10.67 -7.20
N ARG A 71 -4.35 -9.88 -7.69
CA ARG A 71 -4.35 -9.25 -9.02
C ARG A 71 -3.29 -9.89 -9.93
N PRO A 72 -3.39 -9.70 -11.26
CA PRO A 72 -2.34 -10.13 -12.18
C PRO A 72 -0.97 -9.53 -11.84
N TRP A 73 0.09 -10.23 -12.21
CA TRP A 73 1.45 -9.70 -12.11
C TRP A 73 1.63 -8.43 -12.95
N GLY A 74 2.57 -7.57 -12.52
CA GLY A 74 2.91 -6.33 -13.23
C GLY A 74 2.06 -5.13 -12.82
N GLU A 75 1.06 -5.31 -11.96
CA GLU A 75 0.28 -4.18 -11.45
C GLU A 75 1.04 -3.43 -10.35
N VAL A 76 0.95 -2.10 -10.45
CA VAL A 76 1.34 -1.15 -9.41
C VAL A 76 0.07 -0.49 -8.90
N SER A 77 -0.23 -0.65 -7.64
CA SER A 77 -1.35 0.03 -6.98
C SER A 77 -0.86 1.18 -6.13
N ALA A 78 -1.53 2.31 -6.21
CA ALA A 78 -1.34 3.46 -5.32
C ALA A 78 -2.70 3.91 -4.82
N TRP A 79 -2.84 4.00 -3.49
CA TRP A 79 -4.07 4.42 -2.83
C TRP A 79 -3.83 5.69 -2.03
N THR A 80 -4.76 6.61 -2.10
CA THR A 80 -4.87 7.76 -1.20
C THR A 80 -6.20 7.66 -0.49
N ILE A 81 -6.17 7.58 0.83
CA ILE A 81 -7.35 7.49 1.69
C ILE A 81 -7.42 8.80 2.45
N HIS A 82 -8.35 9.63 2.03
CA HIS A 82 -8.57 10.97 2.58
C HIS A 82 -9.69 10.94 3.61
N PHE A 83 -9.38 11.36 4.82
CA PHE A 83 -10.34 11.62 5.89
C PHE A 83 -10.49 13.14 6.03
N ALA A 84 -11.74 13.61 6.04
CA ALA A 84 -12.06 15.04 6.19
C ALA A 84 -11.99 15.50 7.65
N ASP A 85 -12.28 14.59 8.60
CA ASP A 85 -12.20 14.86 10.03
C ASP A 85 -11.80 13.57 10.80
N PRO A 86 -10.61 13.52 11.45
CA PRO A 86 -9.55 14.55 11.34
C PRO A 86 -8.98 14.61 9.93
N LEU A 87 -8.51 15.81 9.53
CA LEU A 87 -7.96 16.03 8.19
C LEU A 87 -6.62 15.32 8.02
N ILE A 88 -6.65 14.12 7.45
CA ILE A 88 -5.45 13.30 7.17
C ILE A 88 -5.56 12.63 5.80
N ASN A 89 -4.40 12.39 5.19
CA ASN A 89 -4.28 11.49 4.04
C ASN A 89 -3.38 10.32 4.40
N ILE A 90 -3.85 9.11 4.12
CA ILE A 90 -3.03 7.90 4.16
C ILE A 90 -2.70 7.52 2.73
N PHE A 91 -1.42 7.50 2.42
CA PHE A 91 -0.93 7.06 1.12
C PHE A 91 -0.25 5.70 1.27
N VAL A 92 -0.61 4.75 0.43
CA VAL A 92 0.07 3.46 0.30
C VAL A 92 0.27 3.12 -1.16
N THR A 93 1.38 2.48 -1.47
CA THR A 93 1.64 1.98 -2.82
C THR A 93 2.45 0.69 -2.76
N GLY A 94 2.18 -0.19 -3.71
CA GLY A 94 2.93 -1.42 -3.88
C GLY A 94 3.11 -1.76 -5.34
N ASN A 95 4.19 -2.49 -5.62
CA ASN A 95 4.55 -2.96 -6.94
C ASN A 95 4.82 -4.46 -6.89
N SER A 96 4.03 -5.25 -7.61
CA SER A 96 4.14 -6.70 -7.60
C SER A 96 5.45 -7.22 -8.23
N ASN A 97 6.01 -6.51 -9.23
CA ASN A 97 7.27 -6.89 -9.87
C ASN A 97 8.49 -6.56 -8.99
N GLU A 98 8.48 -5.36 -8.39
CA GLU A 98 9.55 -4.94 -7.48
C GLU A 98 9.39 -5.54 -6.07
N ARG A 99 8.26 -6.22 -5.81
CA ARG A 99 7.95 -6.84 -4.51
C ARG A 99 8.00 -5.85 -3.36
N ASN A 100 7.73 -4.58 -3.61
CA ASN A 100 7.80 -3.54 -2.58
C ASN A 100 6.42 -3.05 -2.18
N LEU A 101 6.35 -2.57 -0.94
CA LEU A 101 5.20 -1.94 -0.34
C LEU A 101 5.68 -0.79 0.51
N ILE A 102 5.05 0.36 0.42
CA ILE A 102 5.40 1.54 1.20
C ILE A 102 4.18 2.43 1.41
N GLY A 103 4.19 3.20 2.49
CA GLY A 103 3.15 4.17 2.75
C GLY A 103 3.56 5.21 3.77
N ARG A 104 2.75 6.25 3.90
CA ARG A 104 2.88 7.30 4.89
C ARG A 104 1.52 7.94 5.22
N VAL A 105 1.50 8.63 6.35
CA VAL A 105 0.41 9.52 6.73
C VAL A 105 0.83 10.98 6.49
N PHE A 106 -0.06 11.76 5.92
CA PHE A 106 0.04 13.21 5.82
C PHE A 106 -0.93 13.82 6.82
N THR A 107 -0.47 14.81 7.57
CA THR A 107 -1.25 15.57 8.55
C THR A 107 -1.21 17.08 8.29
N GLU A 108 -0.37 17.51 7.34
CA GLU A 108 -0.16 18.90 6.96
C GLU A 108 -0.26 19.05 5.45
N ASP A 109 -0.53 20.27 4.97
CA ASP A 109 -0.62 20.62 3.55
C ASP A 109 -1.63 19.78 2.76
N ILE A 110 -2.72 19.39 3.41
CA ILE A 110 -3.78 18.56 2.82
C ILE A 110 -4.89 19.47 2.31
N ARG A 111 -5.29 19.26 1.06
CA ARG A 111 -6.50 19.88 0.53
C ARG A 111 -7.72 19.28 1.21
N ASP A 112 -8.56 20.14 1.80
CA ASP A 112 -9.84 19.74 2.37
C ASP A 112 -10.89 19.59 1.26
N ASP A 113 -11.25 18.36 0.95
CA ASP A 113 -12.30 18.02 0.00
C ASP A 113 -13.70 17.89 0.68
N GLN A 114 -13.79 18.13 2.00
CA GLN A 114 -15.01 18.02 2.81
C GLN A 114 -15.74 16.66 2.71
N LYS A 115 -15.06 15.64 2.25
CA LYS A 115 -15.58 14.29 2.04
C LYS A 115 -14.52 13.26 2.29
N ASN A 116 -14.89 12.13 2.86
CA ASN A 116 -13.98 11.00 2.99
C ASN A 116 -13.89 10.26 1.65
N LEU A 117 -12.70 10.18 1.07
CA LEU A 117 -12.46 9.65 -0.26
C LEU A 117 -11.39 8.55 -0.26
N PHE A 118 -11.71 7.43 -0.88
CA PHE A 118 -10.72 6.43 -1.24
C PHE A 118 -10.42 6.55 -2.73
N ILE A 119 -9.18 6.87 -3.05
CA ILE A 119 -8.71 7.08 -4.42
C ILE A 119 -7.72 5.97 -4.73
N ALA A 120 -8.07 5.10 -5.67
CA ALA A 120 -7.19 4.05 -6.17
C ALA A 120 -6.69 4.41 -7.57
N GLN A 121 -5.39 4.28 -7.77
CA GLN A 121 -4.75 4.34 -9.08
C GLN A 121 -4.02 3.03 -9.33
N ILE A 122 -4.31 2.40 -10.46
CA ILE A 122 -3.69 1.14 -10.87
C ILE A 122 -2.99 1.37 -12.20
N ASN A 123 -1.69 1.09 -12.20
CA ASN A 123 -0.85 1.14 -13.39
C ASN A 123 -0.44 -0.29 -13.78
N ASN A 124 -0.64 -0.64 -15.03
CA ASN A 124 -0.23 -1.93 -15.60
C ASN A 124 0.33 -1.68 -17.01
N PHE A 125 1.60 -1.29 -17.08
CA PHE A 125 2.23 -0.99 -18.37
C PHE A 125 2.17 -2.21 -19.33
N PRO A 126 1.83 -2.04 -20.62
CA PRO A 126 1.68 -0.77 -21.37
C PRO A 126 0.26 -0.17 -21.37
N LYS A 127 -0.66 -0.65 -20.51
CA LYS A 127 -2.03 -0.13 -20.45
C LYS A 127 -2.06 1.25 -19.81
N GLU A 128 -3.08 2.04 -20.13
CA GLU A 128 -3.32 3.31 -19.47
C GLU A 128 -3.66 3.14 -17.98
N PRO A 129 -3.21 4.07 -17.12
CA PRO A 129 -3.56 4.06 -15.72
C PRO A 129 -5.09 4.13 -15.51
N ARG A 130 -5.61 3.30 -14.61
CA ARG A 130 -7.01 3.39 -14.18
C ARG A 130 -7.06 4.11 -12.85
N ARG A 131 -8.00 5.03 -12.73
CA ARG A 131 -8.28 5.75 -11.48
C ARG A 131 -9.73 5.55 -11.07
N SER A 132 -9.94 5.19 -9.81
CA SER A 132 -11.24 5.06 -9.18
C SER A 132 -11.32 5.95 -7.96
N VAL A 133 -12.48 6.53 -7.70
CA VAL A 133 -12.74 7.35 -6.51
C VAL A 133 -14.08 6.90 -5.93
N ILE A 134 -14.07 6.52 -4.65
CA ILE A 134 -15.30 6.22 -3.91
C ILE A 134 -15.38 7.09 -2.66
N GLN A 135 -16.59 7.36 -2.18
CA GLN A 135 -16.83 7.94 -0.86
C GLN A 135 -17.04 6.83 0.16
N PHE A 136 -16.62 7.07 1.41
CA PHE A 136 -16.81 6.11 2.48
C PHE A 136 -17.28 6.80 3.78
N ASP A 137 -17.88 6.02 4.68
CA ASP A 137 -18.24 6.45 6.02
C ASP A 137 -16.98 6.47 6.91
N PRO A 138 -16.66 7.60 7.60
CA PRO A 138 -15.47 7.71 8.46
C PRO A 138 -15.45 6.69 9.61
N ASN A 139 -16.59 6.15 10.01
CA ASN A 139 -16.68 5.11 11.04
C ASN A 139 -16.29 3.70 10.53
N ASN A 140 -16.11 3.53 9.23
CA ASN A 140 -15.68 2.25 8.68
C ASN A 140 -14.22 1.98 9.05
N SER A 141 -13.93 0.72 9.41
CA SER A 141 -12.55 0.24 9.48
C SER A 141 -11.87 0.33 8.11
N MET A 142 -10.55 0.36 8.07
CA MET A 142 -9.77 0.39 6.83
C MET A 142 -10.15 -0.75 5.89
N PHE A 143 -10.30 -1.96 6.42
CA PHE A 143 -10.71 -3.12 5.62
C PHE A 143 -12.12 -2.95 5.05
N LYS A 144 -13.05 -2.36 5.81
CA LYS A 144 -14.39 -2.08 5.32
C LYS A 144 -14.41 -1.03 4.21
N ILE A 145 -13.54 -0.03 4.27
CA ILE A 145 -13.34 0.94 3.20
C ILE A 145 -12.87 0.23 1.92
N ILE A 146 -11.91 -0.68 2.03
CA ILE A 146 -11.40 -1.45 0.89
C ILE A 146 -12.47 -2.42 0.35
N GLU A 147 -13.26 -3.07 1.19
CA GLU A 147 -14.41 -3.89 0.76
C GLU A 147 -15.41 -3.06 -0.08
N ASN A 148 -15.71 -1.83 0.37
CA ASN A 148 -16.58 -0.91 -0.37
C ASN A 148 -15.97 -0.50 -1.72
N TYR A 149 -14.65 -0.32 -1.79
CA TYR A 149 -13.96 -0.10 -3.06
C TYR A 149 -14.16 -1.27 -4.02
N TYR A 150 -14.04 -2.52 -3.54
CA TYR A 150 -14.27 -3.69 -4.37
C TYR A 150 -15.72 -3.75 -4.87
N LEU A 151 -16.68 -3.45 -4.02
CA LEU A 151 -18.09 -3.47 -4.39
C LEU A 151 -18.42 -2.39 -5.42
N GLN A 152 -17.96 -1.14 -5.22
CA GLN A 152 -18.35 0.00 -6.05
C GLN A 152 -17.51 0.13 -7.31
N SER A 153 -16.23 -0.19 -7.28
CA SER A 153 -15.30 0.04 -8.38
C SER A 153 -14.93 -1.24 -9.12
N GLU A 154 -14.65 -2.33 -8.41
CA GLU A 154 -14.30 -3.62 -9.01
C GLU A 154 -15.55 -4.48 -9.32
N GLN A 155 -16.72 -4.03 -8.88
CA GLN A 155 -18.04 -4.67 -9.11
C GLN A 155 -18.08 -6.14 -8.69
N ARG A 156 -17.44 -6.45 -7.55
CA ARG A 156 -17.44 -7.79 -6.98
C ARG A 156 -17.37 -7.75 -5.46
N LEU A 157 -17.95 -8.75 -4.84
CA LEU A 157 -17.91 -8.90 -3.40
C LEU A 157 -16.48 -9.26 -2.96
N ALA A 158 -16.02 -8.61 -1.90
CA ALA A 158 -14.77 -8.93 -1.24
C ALA A 158 -14.90 -8.71 0.26
N ARG A 159 -14.17 -9.49 1.06
CA ARG A 159 -14.20 -9.40 2.50
C ARG A 159 -12.83 -9.63 3.12
N PHE A 160 -12.57 -8.90 4.21
CA PHE A 160 -11.39 -9.07 5.03
C PHE A 160 -11.75 -9.70 6.38
N PHE A 161 -10.84 -10.51 6.88
CA PHE A 161 -10.99 -11.23 8.13
C PHE A 161 -9.71 -11.20 8.94
N ASN A 162 -9.85 -11.11 10.27
CA ASN A 162 -8.74 -11.25 11.19
C ASN A 162 -8.52 -12.73 11.49
N TYR A 163 -7.37 -13.26 11.09
CA TYR A 163 -6.96 -14.63 11.47
C TYR A 163 -6.27 -14.63 12.82
N SER A 164 -5.37 -13.67 13.04
CA SER A 164 -4.74 -13.33 14.31
C SER A 164 -4.45 -11.83 14.36
N GLU A 165 -3.67 -11.38 15.34
CA GLU A 165 -3.41 -9.95 15.58
C GLU A 165 -2.78 -9.21 14.37
N GLU A 166 -1.84 -9.86 13.67
CA GLU A 166 -1.15 -9.31 12.49
C GLU A 166 -1.30 -10.19 11.24
N GLU A 167 -2.21 -11.15 11.27
CA GLU A 167 -2.46 -12.05 10.16
C GLU A 167 -3.89 -11.87 9.65
N PHE A 168 -4.00 -11.59 8.37
CA PHE A 168 -5.27 -11.30 7.71
C PHE A 168 -5.54 -12.24 6.54
N VAL A 169 -6.82 -12.47 6.32
CA VAL A 169 -7.32 -13.19 5.15
C VAL A 169 -8.23 -12.26 4.35
N PHE A 170 -7.96 -12.14 3.08
CA PHE A 170 -8.79 -11.43 2.13
C PHE A 170 -9.42 -12.43 1.18
N ILE A 171 -10.74 -12.38 1.02
CA ILE A 171 -11.47 -13.21 0.07
C ILE A 171 -12.20 -12.34 -0.92
N SER A 172 -12.01 -12.61 -2.22
CA SER A 172 -12.68 -11.90 -3.29
C SER A 172 -13.41 -12.85 -4.22
N ALA A 173 -14.66 -12.50 -4.55
CA ALA A 173 -15.48 -13.22 -5.51
C ALA A 173 -14.80 -13.28 -6.89
N GLN A 174 -14.92 -14.42 -7.54
CA GLN A 174 -14.61 -14.59 -8.96
C GLN A 174 -15.94 -14.80 -9.71
N PRO A 175 -15.96 -14.84 -11.05
CA PRO A 175 -17.17 -15.16 -11.79
C PRO A 175 -17.85 -16.43 -11.26
N ASP A 176 -19.15 -16.39 -11.11
CA ASP A 176 -19.99 -17.48 -10.56
C ASP A 176 -19.69 -17.85 -9.09
N CYS A 177 -19.19 -16.87 -8.30
CA CYS A 177 -18.93 -17.06 -6.88
C CYS A 177 -20.21 -17.39 -6.11
N ASP A 178 -20.09 -18.28 -5.12
CA ASP A 178 -21.11 -18.51 -4.10
C ASP A 178 -21.10 -17.32 -3.10
N GLU A 179 -21.84 -16.24 -3.47
CA GLU A 179 -21.88 -15.02 -2.66
C GLU A 179 -22.60 -15.19 -1.34
N GLU A 180 -23.53 -16.15 -1.22
CA GLU A 180 -24.19 -16.48 0.05
C GLU A 180 -23.18 -17.08 1.03
N TRP A 181 -22.36 -18.01 0.54
CA TRP A 181 -21.25 -18.56 1.31
C TRP A 181 -20.29 -17.46 1.75
N LEU A 182 -19.81 -16.62 0.81
CA LEU A 182 -18.85 -15.55 1.11
C LEU A 182 -19.42 -14.56 2.15
N SER A 183 -20.70 -14.20 2.02
CA SER A 183 -21.39 -13.32 2.97
C SER A 183 -21.56 -13.95 4.35
N SER A 184 -21.67 -15.28 4.43
CA SER A 184 -21.85 -16.04 5.68
C SER A 184 -20.55 -16.24 6.48
N LEU A 185 -19.38 -15.94 5.90
CA LEU A 185 -18.10 -16.12 6.56
C LEU A 185 -17.94 -15.16 7.74
N SER A 186 -17.16 -15.60 8.72
CA SER A 186 -16.77 -14.82 9.90
C SER A 186 -15.33 -15.15 10.28
N ASP A 187 -14.71 -14.35 11.14
CA ASP A 187 -13.33 -14.61 11.62
C ASP A 187 -13.18 -16.01 12.23
N SER A 188 -14.22 -16.55 12.88
CA SER A 188 -14.20 -17.90 13.41
C SER A 188 -14.21 -18.98 12.33
N LYS A 189 -14.98 -18.79 11.25
CA LYS A 189 -15.03 -19.72 10.11
C LYS A 189 -13.74 -19.67 9.28
N ILE A 190 -13.11 -18.51 9.19
CA ILE A 190 -11.83 -18.36 8.49
C ILE A 190 -10.71 -19.18 9.13
N LYS A 191 -10.74 -19.37 10.46
CA LYS A 191 -9.73 -20.18 11.17
C LYS A 191 -9.80 -21.68 10.84
N THR A 192 -10.90 -22.12 10.28
CA THR A 192 -11.10 -23.52 9.86
C THR A 192 -11.28 -23.67 8.35
N LEU A 193 -11.06 -22.60 7.58
CA LEU A 193 -11.30 -22.56 6.13
C LEU A 193 -10.57 -23.69 5.37
N ASP A 194 -9.37 -24.02 5.78
CA ASP A 194 -8.53 -25.08 5.21
C ASP A 194 -9.03 -26.50 5.50
N LYS A 195 -9.95 -26.64 6.47
CA LYS A 195 -10.60 -27.92 6.83
C LYS A 195 -11.99 -28.04 6.23
N ASP A 196 -12.67 -26.90 6.10
CA ASP A 196 -14.07 -26.84 5.69
C ASP A 196 -14.21 -26.72 4.17
N GLU A 197 -13.17 -26.21 3.47
CA GLU A 197 -13.19 -25.96 2.03
C GLU A 197 -11.95 -26.57 1.35
N ASP A 198 -12.10 -26.91 0.06
CA ASP A 198 -10.99 -27.40 -0.77
C ASP A 198 -10.21 -26.21 -1.35
N LEU A 199 -9.01 -26.00 -0.82
CA LEU A 199 -8.12 -24.92 -1.19
C LEU A 199 -7.02 -25.39 -2.13
N SER A 200 -6.91 -24.77 -3.30
CA SER A 200 -5.79 -24.96 -4.22
C SER A 200 -4.83 -23.79 -4.14
N LEU A 201 -3.60 -24.01 -3.69
CA LEU A 201 -2.56 -22.98 -3.73
C LEU A 201 -2.26 -22.64 -5.20
N LEU A 202 -2.49 -21.38 -5.57
CA LEU A 202 -2.20 -20.86 -6.91
C LEU A 202 -0.78 -20.34 -6.99
N GLU A 203 -0.40 -19.47 -6.05
CA GLU A 203 0.90 -18.84 -6.05
C GLU A 203 1.27 -18.30 -4.66
N LYS A 204 2.56 -17.98 -4.52
CA LYS A 204 3.13 -17.26 -3.40
C LYS A 204 3.76 -15.98 -3.92
N ARG A 205 3.51 -14.86 -3.26
CA ARG A 205 4.16 -13.58 -3.53
C ARG A 205 4.86 -13.09 -2.28
N TYR A 206 5.90 -12.30 -2.48
CA TYR A 206 6.70 -11.76 -1.40
C TYR A 206 6.71 -10.24 -1.51
N TYR A 207 6.53 -9.57 -0.38
CA TYR A 207 6.60 -8.12 -0.30
C TYR A 207 7.50 -7.71 0.86
N HIS A 208 8.24 -6.63 0.67
CA HIS A 208 9.04 -6.01 1.72
C HIS A 208 8.69 -4.52 1.83
N TYR A 209 8.86 -3.96 3.01
CA TYR A 209 8.65 -2.54 3.26
C TYR A 209 9.83 -1.75 2.71
N HIS A 210 9.70 -1.20 1.51
CA HIS A 210 10.78 -0.51 0.85
C HIS A 210 10.29 0.60 -0.09
N CYS A 211 10.85 1.81 0.06
CA CYS A 211 10.51 2.95 -0.79
C CYS A 211 11.31 3.00 -2.09
N GLY A 212 12.57 2.64 -2.02
CA GLY A 212 13.52 2.81 -3.13
C GLY A 212 13.79 4.30 -3.47
N CYS A 213 13.48 5.24 -2.56
CA CYS A 213 13.84 6.63 -2.76
C CYS A 213 15.36 6.81 -2.55
N THR A 214 16.00 7.46 -3.50
CA THR A 214 17.42 7.82 -3.44
C THR A 214 17.59 9.30 -3.75
N LYS A 215 18.73 9.85 -3.37
CA LYS A 215 19.08 11.23 -3.69
C LYS A 215 19.03 11.49 -5.21
N GLU A 216 19.54 10.56 -6.00
CA GLU A 216 19.54 10.65 -7.47
C GLU A 216 18.11 10.69 -8.04
N ARG A 217 17.20 9.88 -7.51
CA ARG A 217 15.79 9.91 -7.95
C ARG A 217 15.12 11.23 -7.66
N ILE A 218 15.41 11.84 -6.49
CA ILE A 218 14.86 13.13 -6.11
C ILE A 218 15.47 14.23 -6.99
N LEU A 219 16.78 14.25 -7.16
CA LEU A 219 17.46 15.21 -8.03
C LEU A 219 16.91 15.15 -9.46
N ARG A 220 16.73 13.95 -10.02
CA ARG A 220 16.10 13.78 -11.35
C ARG A 220 14.69 14.36 -11.42
N ALA A 221 13.89 14.22 -10.38
CA ALA A 221 12.54 14.79 -10.35
C ALA A 221 12.55 16.32 -10.33
N LEU A 222 13.62 16.93 -9.82
CA LEU A 222 13.80 18.38 -9.74
C LEU A 222 14.49 19.00 -10.96
N MET A 223 14.96 18.22 -11.92
CA MET A 223 15.77 18.71 -13.05
C MET A 223 15.12 19.83 -13.87
N ASN A 224 13.77 19.81 -13.97
CA ASN A 224 13.02 20.83 -14.71
C ASN A 224 12.71 22.09 -13.89
N ALA A 225 12.98 22.07 -12.58
CA ALA A 225 12.79 23.23 -11.72
C ALA A 225 13.99 24.19 -11.82
N LYS A 226 13.76 25.47 -11.54
CA LYS A 226 14.85 26.44 -11.44
C LYS A 226 15.49 26.35 -10.05
N LYS A 227 16.80 26.67 -9.98
CA LYS A 227 17.54 26.67 -8.72
C LYS A 227 16.87 27.56 -7.68
N GLU A 228 16.45 28.76 -8.08
CA GLU A 228 15.81 29.75 -7.22
C GLU A 228 14.46 29.25 -6.68
N GLU A 229 13.74 28.44 -7.46
CA GLU A 229 12.46 27.84 -7.05
C GLU A 229 12.65 26.71 -6.02
N VAL A 230 13.78 25.99 -6.10
CA VAL A 230 14.07 24.84 -5.24
C VAL A 230 14.80 25.28 -3.98
N PHE A 231 15.80 26.13 -4.08
CA PHE A 231 16.71 26.47 -2.97
C PHE A 231 16.47 27.88 -2.40
N GLY A 232 15.83 28.79 -3.16
CA GLY A 232 15.79 30.21 -2.77
C GLY A 232 17.21 30.78 -2.59
N GLU A 233 17.52 31.23 -1.39
CA GLU A 233 18.84 31.74 -0.99
C GLU A 233 19.67 30.68 -0.22
N GLU A 234 19.15 29.49 0.00
CA GLU A 234 19.82 28.44 0.77
C GLU A 234 20.80 27.63 -0.07
N GLU A 235 21.95 27.24 0.50
CA GLU A 235 22.94 26.38 -0.15
C GLU A 235 22.58 24.90 -0.07
N SER A 236 21.69 24.53 0.85
CA SER A 236 21.20 23.17 1.03
C SER A 236 19.78 23.14 1.58
N ILE A 237 19.00 22.22 1.11
CA ILE A 237 17.64 21.98 1.59
C ILE A 237 17.45 20.50 1.95
N SER A 238 16.45 20.21 2.77
CA SER A 238 16.05 18.84 3.06
C SER A 238 14.70 18.55 2.43
N ILE A 239 14.66 17.63 1.45
CA ILE A 239 13.43 17.25 0.76
C ILE A 239 12.87 16.00 1.41
N GLU A 240 11.60 16.07 1.77
CA GLU A 240 10.87 14.95 2.32
C GLU A 240 10.29 14.08 1.20
N CYS A 241 10.57 12.77 1.25
CA CYS A 241 10.05 11.83 0.27
C CYS A 241 8.52 11.76 0.36
N PRO A 242 7.76 11.98 -0.73
CA PRO A 242 6.30 11.95 -0.67
C PRO A 242 5.72 10.56 -0.42
N ARG A 243 6.53 9.49 -0.53
CA ARG A 243 6.07 8.11 -0.37
C ARG A 243 6.33 7.53 1.01
N CYS A 244 7.38 7.97 1.70
CA CYS A 244 7.82 7.37 2.97
C CYS A 244 8.26 8.38 4.05
N ALA A 245 8.15 9.68 3.79
CA ALA A 245 8.54 10.76 4.68
C ALA A 245 10.04 10.83 5.05
N LYS A 246 10.90 9.99 4.46
CA LYS A 246 12.36 10.11 4.67
C LYS A 246 12.85 11.45 4.19
N ARG A 247 13.61 12.17 5.02
CA ARG A 247 14.24 13.44 4.69
C ARG A 247 15.60 13.20 4.04
N ILE A 248 15.79 13.78 2.86
CA ILE A 248 17.01 13.61 2.07
C ILE A 248 17.63 15.00 1.85
N PRO A 249 18.81 15.28 2.42
CA PRO A 249 19.50 16.54 2.20
C PRO A 249 20.06 16.61 0.79
N ILE A 250 19.86 17.76 0.14
CA ILE A 250 20.36 18.07 -1.20
C ILE A 250 21.04 19.42 -1.14
N THR A 251 22.22 19.52 -1.75
CA THR A 251 22.96 20.77 -1.90
C THR A 251 22.79 21.35 -3.31
N VAL A 252 22.98 22.67 -3.42
CA VAL A 252 23.01 23.35 -4.72
C VAL A 252 24.02 22.72 -5.66
N ARG A 253 25.21 22.38 -5.14
CA ARG A 253 26.27 21.76 -5.93
C ARG A 253 25.82 20.41 -6.54
N GLU A 254 25.21 19.52 -5.76
CA GLU A 254 24.72 18.22 -6.25
C GLU A 254 23.62 18.38 -7.31
N PHE A 255 22.79 19.41 -7.16
CA PHE A 255 21.74 19.73 -8.11
C PHE A 255 22.32 20.26 -9.45
N GLU A 256 23.30 21.14 -9.39
CA GLU A 256 23.99 21.69 -10.57
C GLU A 256 24.77 20.59 -11.29
N GLU A 257 25.57 19.80 -10.59
CA GLU A 257 26.31 18.65 -11.15
C GLU A 257 25.36 17.66 -11.88
N MET A 258 24.16 17.39 -11.32
CA MET A 258 23.15 16.52 -11.96
C MET A 258 22.60 17.16 -13.25
N LYS A 259 22.42 18.49 -13.30
CA LYS A 259 21.95 19.20 -14.49
C LYS A 259 22.98 19.24 -15.61
N GLU A 260 24.26 19.33 -15.28
CA GLU A 260 25.34 19.32 -16.25
C GLU A 260 25.61 17.94 -16.85
N ALA A 261 25.28 16.88 -16.13
CA ALA A 261 25.50 15.49 -16.53
C ALA A 261 24.41 14.94 -17.47
N ASN A 262 23.33 15.68 -17.75
CA ASN A 262 22.19 15.28 -18.58
C ASN A 262 21.92 16.26 -19.71
#